data_40fde9338c12cde92e355a4a6f9d5f25
#
_entry.id   40fde9338c12cde92e355a4a6f9d5f25
#
_cell.length_a   1.000
_cell.length_b   1.000
_cell.length_c   1.000
_cell.angle_alpha   90.00
_cell.angle_beta   90.00
_cell.angle_gamma   90.00
#
_symmetry.space_group_name_H-M   'P 1'
#
loop_
_entity.id
_entity.type
_entity.pdbx_description
1 polymer ?
#
loop_
_entity_poly.entity_id
_entity_poly.type
_entity_poly.pdbx_seq_one_letter_code
_entity_poly.pdbx_strand_id
1 'polypeptide(L)'
;MQKLTIEYPLSTQSPKIVWELISNAPGLQKWLADKVTEEDDLMTFIWGHPWTERDTKQSKVLEIEKYDHIRLLWDYHEDTPEAYWEMRIEKSDLTGHLSLLITDYAADDDEEADLRGLWDANLERLHRVSGL
;
A
#
# COMPACT_ATOMS: atom_id res chain seq x y z
N MET A 1 8.46 -15.96 8.25
CA MET A 1 7.99 -15.13 7.13
C MET A 1 9.15 -14.33 6.53
N GLN A 2 9.08 -14.11 5.24
CA GLN A 2 10.08 -13.36 4.52
C GLN A 2 9.64 -11.91 4.34
N LYS A 3 10.51 -10.97 4.66
CA LYS A 3 10.27 -9.54 4.47
C LYS A 3 10.51 -9.16 3.01
N LEU A 4 9.50 -8.54 2.41
CA LEU A 4 9.57 -7.98 1.07
C LEU A 4 9.69 -6.46 1.17
N THR A 5 10.66 -5.89 0.46
CA THR A 5 10.82 -4.44 0.40
C THR A 5 10.91 -4.02 -1.06
N ILE A 6 10.08 -3.03 -1.44
CA ILE A 6 10.07 -2.46 -2.78
C ILE A 6 10.25 -0.96 -2.65
N GLU A 7 11.24 -0.39 -3.33
CA GLU A 7 11.39 1.06 -3.45
C GLU A 7 10.94 1.47 -4.85
N TYR A 8 9.94 2.35 -4.90
CA TYR A 8 9.39 2.85 -6.16
C TYR A 8 9.62 4.35 -6.29
N PRO A 9 10.52 4.78 -7.19
CA PRO A 9 10.79 6.21 -7.39
C PRO A 9 9.56 6.92 -7.95
N LEU A 10 9.29 8.12 -7.44
CA LEU A 10 8.15 8.95 -7.82
C LEU A 10 8.63 10.20 -8.55
N SER A 11 7.77 10.74 -9.44
CA SER A 11 8.06 11.94 -10.22
C SER A 11 7.57 13.21 -9.49
N THR A 12 7.81 13.30 -8.19
CA THR A 12 7.37 14.44 -7.38
C THR A 12 8.33 14.71 -6.24
N GLN A 13 8.31 15.96 -5.75
CA GLN A 13 9.00 16.39 -4.54
C GLN A 13 8.01 16.77 -3.43
N SER A 14 6.70 16.57 -3.65
CA SER A 14 5.65 16.95 -2.71
C SER A 14 5.18 15.78 -1.85
N PRO A 15 5.53 15.72 -0.56
CA PRO A 15 5.02 14.70 0.35
C PRO A 15 3.50 14.72 0.49
N LYS A 16 2.89 15.90 0.37
CA LYS A 16 1.43 16.04 0.48
C LYS A 16 0.70 15.28 -0.61
N ILE A 17 1.16 15.37 -1.86
CA ILE A 17 0.54 14.65 -2.98
C ILE A 17 0.61 13.15 -2.78
N VAL A 18 1.77 12.64 -2.36
CA VAL A 18 1.96 11.22 -2.09
C VAL A 18 1.11 10.78 -0.90
N TRP A 19 1.09 11.58 0.16
CA TRP A 19 0.33 11.27 1.36
C TRP A 19 -1.17 11.10 1.09
N GLU A 20 -1.74 11.93 0.23
CA GLU A 20 -3.14 11.83 -0.15
C GLU A 20 -3.47 10.54 -0.91
N LEU A 21 -2.48 9.88 -1.50
CA LEU A 21 -2.66 8.62 -2.22
C LEU A 21 -2.53 7.38 -1.32
N ILE A 22 -1.90 7.50 -0.16
CA ILE A 22 -1.60 6.33 0.68
C ILE A 22 -2.28 6.35 2.05
N SER A 23 -2.81 7.48 2.49
CA SER A 23 -3.24 7.66 3.88
C SER A 23 -4.74 7.62 4.11
N ASN A 24 -5.54 7.48 3.07
CA ASN A 24 -7.01 7.51 3.19
C ASN A 24 -7.68 6.63 2.13
N ALA A 25 -8.95 6.32 2.37
CA ALA A 25 -9.73 5.45 1.49
C ALA A 25 -9.84 5.99 0.06
N PRO A 26 -10.21 7.26 -0.19
CA PRO A 26 -10.28 7.77 -1.56
C PRO A 26 -8.96 7.69 -2.31
N GLY A 27 -7.84 7.96 -1.64
CA GLY A 27 -6.52 7.86 -2.24
C GLY A 27 -6.14 6.44 -2.62
N LEU A 28 -6.30 5.51 -1.70
CA LEU A 28 -6.01 4.09 -1.92
C LEU A 28 -6.91 3.46 -2.97
N GLN A 29 -8.16 3.90 -3.08
CA GLN A 29 -9.10 3.41 -4.08
C GLN A 29 -8.66 3.73 -5.52
N LYS A 30 -7.82 4.72 -5.70
CA LYS A 30 -7.35 5.08 -7.03
C LYS A 30 -6.40 4.05 -7.64
N TRP A 31 -5.67 3.32 -6.80
CA TRP A 31 -4.59 2.47 -7.31
C TRP A 31 -4.46 1.10 -6.65
N LEU A 32 -4.92 0.92 -5.41
CA LEU A 32 -4.67 -0.29 -4.64
C LEU A 32 -5.81 -1.31 -4.74
N ALA A 33 -7.05 -0.86 -4.81
CA ALA A 33 -8.23 -1.71 -4.88
C ALA A 33 -9.34 -1.03 -5.68
N ASP A 34 -10.37 -1.79 -6.06
CA ASP A 34 -11.51 -1.24 -6.79
C ASP A 34 -12.39 -0.37 -5.90
N LYS A 35 -12.50 -0.73 -4.64
CA LYS A 35 -13.19 0.08 -3.63
C LYS A 35 -12.47 0.00 -2.30
N VAL A 36 -12.35 1.14 -1.62
CA VAL A 36 -11.78 1.22 -0.27
C VAL A 36 -12.70 2.05 0.59
N THR A 37 -13.03 1.54 1.77
CA THR A 37 -13.77 2.28 2.79
C THR A 37 -13.00 2.28 4.09
N GLU A 38 -13.24 3.29 4.93
CA GLU A 38 -12.59 3.35 6.23
C GLU A 38 -13.62 3.69 7.32
N GLU A 39 -13.46 3.05 8.47
CA GLU A 39 -14.24 3.30 9.66
C GLU A 39 -13.31 3.20 10.86
N ASP A 40 -13.11 4.31 11.56
CA ASP A 40 -12.12 4.42 12.64
C ASP A 40 -10.71 4.04 12.14
N ASP A 41 -10.11 2.99 12.71
CA ASP A 41 -8.78 2.50 12.33
C ASP A 41 -8.84 1.28 11.38
N LEU A 42 -10.03 0.94 10.88
CA LEU A 42 -10.23 -0.22 10.02
C LEU A 42 -10.50 0.21 8.58
N MET A 43 -9.70 -0.32 7.66
CA MET A 43 -9.90 -0.12 6.23
C MET A 43 -10.38 -1.41 5.59
N THR A 44 -11.40 -1.30 4.73
CA THR A 44 -11.93 -2.43 3.96
C THR A 44 -11.60 -2.24 2.49
N PHE A 45 -10.95 -3.25 1.92
CA PHE A 45 -10.52 -3.27 0.52
C PHE A 45 -11.34 -4.29 -0.24
N ILE A 46 -11.90 -3.89 -1.39
CA ILE A 46 -12.73 -4.74 -2.24
C ILE A 46 -12.14 -4.74 -3.64
N TRP A 47 -11.87 -5.94 -4.16
CA TRP A 47 -11.44 -6.15 -5.54
C TRP A 47 -12.54 -6.89 -6.30
N GLY A 48 -12.75 -6.51 -7.56
CA GLY A 48 -13.76 -7.10 -8.43
C GLY A 48 -14.99 -6.23 -8.62
N HIS A 49 -15.78 -6.57 -9.61
CA HIS A 49 -17.00 -5.83 -9.97
C HIS A 49 -18.25 -6.39 -9.28
N PRO A 50 -19.33 -5.58 -9.15
CA PRO A 50 -20.57 -6.04 -8.52
C PRO A 50 -21.18 -7.32 -9.11
N TRP A 51 -20.90 -7.60 -10.38
CA TRP A 51 -21.46 -8.71 -11.13
C TRP A 51 -20.53 -9.93 -11.22
N THR A 52 -19.33 -9.84 -10.64
CA THR A 52 -18.33 -10.91 -10.65
C THR A 52 -17.95 -11.28 -9.22
N GLU A 53 -17.12 -12.32 -9.09
CA GLU A 53 -16.57 -12.69 -7.79
C GLU A 53 -15.79 -11.54 -7.19
N ARG A 54 -16.08 -11.22 -5.93
CA ARG A 54 -15.41 -10.17 -5.18
C ARG A 54 -14.51 -10.75 -4.12
N ASP A 55 -13.33 -10.17 -3.98
CA ASP A 55 -12.44 -10.43 -2.86
C ASP A 55 -12.48 -9.23 -1.93
N THR A 56 -12.81 -9.46 -0.66
CA THR A 56 -12.91 -8.43 0.37
C THR A 56 -11.97 -8.74 1.51
N LYS A 57 -11.12 -7.79 1.85
CA LYS A 57 -10.17 -7.93 2.97
C LYS A 57 -10.20 -6.66 3.83
N GLN A 58 -10.01 -6.86 5.13
CA GLN A 58 -9.93 -5.75 6.08
C GLN A 58 -8.53 -5.63 6.64
N SER A 59 -8.09 -4.40 6.86
CA SER A 59 -6.79 -4.11 7.42
C SER A 59 -6.89 -3.02 8.47
N LYS A 60 -6.30 -3.29 9.64
CA LYS A 60 -6.29 -2.34 10.73
C LYS A 60 -5.08 -1.42 10.61
N VAL A 61 -5.29 -0.12 10.78
CA VAL A 61 -4.20 0.86 10.84
C VAL A 61 -3.52 0.72 12.20
N LEU A 62 -2.27 0.29 12.21
CA LEU A 62 -1.47 0.14 13.42
C LEU A 62 -0.74 1.44 13.79
N GLU A 63 -0.28 2.16 12.77
CA GLU A 63 0.53 3.35 12.96
C GLU A 63 0.32 4.26 11.75
N ILE A 64 0.16 5.54 11.99
CA ILE A 64 0.04 6.54 10.94
C ILE A 64 0.76 7.81 11.39
N GLU A 65 1.70 8.27 10.58
CA GLU A 65 2.43 9.50 10.81
C GLU A 65 2.39 10.35 9.54
N LYS A 66 1.76 11.51 9.64
CA LYS A 66 1.48 12.38 8.50
C LYS A 66 2.75 12.73 7.71
N TYR A 67 2.68 12.55 6.40
CA TYR A 67 3.77 12.78 5.44
C TYR A 67 4.96 11.83 5.60
N ASP A 68 4.86 10.83 6.45
CA ASP A 68 5.93 9.89 6.70
C ASP A 68 5.55 8.46 6.31
N HIS A 69 4.59 7.85 7.01
CA HIS A 69 4.22 6.47 6.74
C HIS A 69 2.84 6.09 7.27
N ILE A 70 2.32 5.00 6.74
CA ILE A 70 1.17 4.29 7.28
C ILE A 70 1.50 2.80 7.37
N ARG A 71 1.22 2.19 8.52
CA ARG A 71 1.45 0.77 8.79
C ARG A 71 0.12 0.12 9.09
N LEU A 72 -0.14 -1.02 8.45
CA LEU A 72 -1.41 -1.72 8.55
C LEU A 72 -1.19 -3.21 8.79
N LEU A 73 -2.24 -3.88 9.28
CA LEU A 73 -2.22 -5.32 9.50
C LEU A 73 -3.49 -5.93 8.95
N TRP A 74 -3.35 -6.90 8.04
CA TRP A 74 -4.49 -7.64 7.51
C TRP A 74 -5.18 -8.46 8.60
N ASP A 75 -6.49 -8.62 8.50
CA ASP A 75 -7.30 -9.39 9.45
C ASP A 75 -6.86 -10.86 9.54
N TYR A 76 -6.38 -11.44 8.43
CA TYR A 76 -5.87 -12.81 8.43
C TYR A 76 -4.47 -12.94 9.04
N HIS A 77 -3.85 -11.85 9.48
CA HIS A 77 -2.57 -11.82 10.18
C HIS A 77 -2.68 -11.34 11.63
N GLU A 78 -3.88 -11.34 12.22
CA GLU A 78 -4.08 -10.90 13.61
C GLU A 78 -3.20 -11.65 14.60
N ASP A 79 -2.94 -12.93 14.34
CA ASP A 79 -2.10 -13.78 15.21
C ASP A 79 -0.59 -13.59 14.95
N THR A 80 -0.22 -12.84 13.92
CA THR A 80 1.17 -12.57 13.55
C THR A 80 1.38 -11.07 13.28
N PRO A 81 1.29 -10.22 14.33
CA PRO A 81 1.36 -8.76 14.17
C PRO A 81 2.68 -8.26 13.59
N GLU A 82 3.74 -9.06 13.61
CA GLU A 82 4.99 -8.75 12.92
C GLU A 82 4.88 -8.81 11.39
N ALA A 83 3.83 -9.41 10.85
CA ALA A 83 3.57 -9.50 9.42
C ALA A 83 2.74 -8.31 8.91
N TYR A 84 3.04 -7.11 9.36
CA TYR A 84 2.39 -5.89 8.91
C TYR A 84 2.77 -5.55 7.47
N TRP A 85 2.03 -4.64 6.86
CA TRP A 85 2.45 -3.99 5.62
C TRP A 85 2.51 -2.49 5.83
N GLU A 86 3.42 -1.83 5.12
CA GLU A 86 3.72 -0.42 5.35
C GLU A 86 4.01 0.29 4.05
N MET A 87 3.56 1.52 3.96
CA MET A 87 3.90 2.45 2.88
C MET A 87 4.57 3.65 3.50
N ARG A 88 5.83 3.90 3.10
CA ARG A 88 6.65 4.98 3.65
C ARG A 88 7.13 5.89 2.55
N ILE A 89 7.13 7.19 2.84
CA ILE A 89 7.65 8.21 1.93
C ILE A 89 9.12 8.44 2.26
N GLU A 90 9.99 8.17 1.29
CA GLU A 90 11.43 8.40 1.41
C GLU A 90 11.85 9.52 0.47
N LYS A 91 12.83 10.33 0.86
CA LYS A 91 13.35 11.43 0.06
C LYS A 91 14.80 11.16 -0.33
N SER A 92 15.11 11.30 -1.62
CA SER A 92 16.49 11.24 -2.09
C SER A 92 17.24 12.52 -1.72
N ASP A 93 18.36 12.39 -1.03
CA ASP A 93 19.23 13.51 -0.69
C ASP A 93 19.89 14.13 -1.92
N LEU A 94 20.03 13.34 -3.00
CA LEU A 94 20.70 13.78 -4.22
C LEU A 94 19.78 14.58 -5.14
N THR A 95 18.52 14.16 -5.30
CA THR A 95 17.60 14.75 -6.27
C THR A 95 16.45 15.53 -5.62
N GLY A 96 16.15 15.26 -4.36
CA GLY A 96 14.98 15.78 -3.67
C GLY A 96 13.68 15.10 -4.09
N HIS A 97 13.71 14.19 -5.05
CA HIS A 97 12.56 13.41 -5.44
C HIS A 97 12.19 12.38 -4.39
N LEU A 98 10.91 12.05 -4.32
CA LEU A 98 10.40 11.09 -3.35
C LEU A 98 10.36 9.69 -3.96
N SER A 99 10.45 8.71 -3.08
CA SER A 99 10.19 7.30 -3.38
C SER A 99 9.12 6.78 -2.43
N LEU A 100 8.33 5.83 -2.90
CA LEU A 100 7.42 5.08 -2.05
C LEU A 100 8.10 3.77 -1.68
N LEU A 101 8.34 3.58 -0.38
CA LEU A 101 8.95 2.35 0.14
C LEU A 101 7.84 1.46 0.68
N ILE A 102 7.67 0.30 0.05
CA ILE A 102 6.68 -0.70 0.44
C ILE A 102 7.37 -1.78 1.25
N THR A 103 6.81 -2.11 2.41
CA THR A 103 7.22 -3.27 3.21
C THR A 103 6.03 -4.20 3.33
N ASP A 104 6.24 -5.47 3.06
CA ASP A 104 5.23 -6.51 3.20
C ASP A 104 5.91 -7.82 3.60
N TYR A 105 5.15 -8.87 3.87
CA TYR A 105 5.68 -10.16 4.33
C TYR A 105 5.03 -11.29 3.58
N ALA A 106 5.83 -12.24 3.14
CA ALA A 106 5.40 -13.45 2.45
C ALA A 106 5.75 -14.69 3.28
N ALA A 107 4.98 -15.75 3.14
CA ALA A 107 5.22 -16.99 3.88
C ALA A 107 6.46 -17.73 3.38
N ASP A 108 6.71 -17.70 2.06
CA ASP A 108 7.80 -18.40 1.39
C ASP A 108 8.22 -17.68 0.11
N ASP A 109 9.18 -18.25 -0.62
CA ASP A 109 9.72 -17.66 -1.85
C ASP A 109 8.68 -17.55 -2.97
N ASP A 110 7.80 -18.54 -3.09
CA ASP A 110 6.76 -18.54 -4.12
C ASP A 110 5.73 -17.45 -3.85
N GLU A 111 5.29 -17.31 -2.62
CA GLU A 111 4.38 -16.23 -2.21
C GLU A 111 5.05 -14.87 -2.34
N GLU A 112 6.35 -14.76 -2.04
CA GLU A 112 7.09 -13.51 -2.23
C GLU A 112 7.06 -13.05 -3.68
N ALA A 113 7.27 -13.97 -4.63
CA ALA A 113 7.25 -13.66 -6.06
C ALA A 113 5.86 -13.18 -6.50
N ASP A 114 4.79 -13.84 -6.03
CA ASP A 114 3.42 -13.47 -6.33
C ASP A 114 3.07 -12.10 -5.73
N LEU A 115 3.46 -11.88 -4.50
CA LEU A 115 3.20 -10.62 -3.78
C LEU A 115 3.95 -9.46 -4.43
N ARG A 116 5.19 -9.67 -4.85
CA ARG A 116 5.97 -8.67 -5.59
C ARG A 116 5.29 -8.30 -6.91
N GLY A 117 4.77 -9.28 -7.63
CA GLY A 117 4.01 -9.06 -8.86
C GLY A 117 2.74 -8.24 -8.63
N LEU A 118 2.01 -8.51 -7.54
CA LEU A 118 0.84 -7.72 -7.16
C LEU A 118 1.20 -6.27 -6.86
N TRP A 119 2.26 -6.03 -6.09
CA TRP A 119 2.71 -4.68 -5.79
C TRP A 119 3.18 -3.95 -7.04
N ASP A 120 3.92 -4.61 -7.92
CA ASP A 120 4.36 -4.01 -9.18
C ASP A 120 3.17 -3.56 -10.03
N ALA A 121 2.13 -4.38 -10.12
CA ALA A 121 0.90 -4.04 -10.84
C ALA A 121 0.16 -2.85 -10.20
N ASN A 122 0.09 -2.82 -8.88
CA ASN A 122 -0.53 -1.71 -8.15
C ASN A 122 0.25 -0.40 -8.33
N LEU A 123 1.57 -0.46 -8.27
CA LEU A 123 2.43 0.71 -8.44
C LEU A 123 2.39 1.24 -9.88
N GLU A 124 2.26 0.37 -10.86
CA GLU A 124 2.03 0.77 -12.24
C GLU A 124 0.69 1.50 -12.39
N ARG A 125 -0.36 1.02 -11.69
CA ARG A 125 -1.66 1.71 -11.67
C ARG A 125 -1.53 3.08 -11.01
N LEU A 126 -0.79 3.19 -9.90
CA LEU A 126 -0.51 4.47 -9.25
C LEU A 126 0.09 5.46 -10.24
N HIS A 127 1.09 5.03 -11.00
CA HIS A 127 1.71 5.86 -12.03
C HIS A 127 0.71 6.32 -13.08
N ARG A 128 -0.13 5.41 -13.58
CA ARG A 128 -1.12 5.74 -14.63
C ARG A 128 -2.19 6.73 -14.15
N VAL A 129 -2.67 6.60 -12.90
CA VAL A 129 -3.76 7.45 -12.41
C VAL A 129 -3.28 8.77 -11.82
N SER A 130 -2.04 8.86 -11.38
CA SER A 130 -1.50 10.05 -10.71
C SER A 130 -0.39 10.75 -11.48
N GLY A 131 0.23 10.08 -12.44
CA GLY A 131 1.39 10.60 -13.15
C GLY A 131 2.69 10.54 -12.34
N LEU A 132 2.66 9.93 -11.16
CA LEU A 132 3.83 9.82 -10.28
C LEU A 132 4.61 8.54 -10.58
#